data_561b7d4b47c6e987d07df32b6a5f2322
#
_entry.id   561b7d4b47c6e987d07df32b6a5f2322
#
_cell.length_a   1.000
_cell.length_b   1.000
_cell.length_c   1.000
_cell.angle_alpha   90.00
_cell.angle_beta   90.00
_cell.angle_gamma   90.00
#
_symmetry.space_group_name_H-M   'P 1'
#
loop_
_entity.id
_entity.type
_entity.pdbx_description
1 polymer ?
#
loop_
_entity_poly.entity_id
_entity_poly.type
_entity_poly.pdbx_seq_one_letter_code
_entity_poly.pdbx_strand_id
1 'polypeptide(L)'
;MSVVENSQTDRILAVDDTRDNLILVQTILESEGYEIDLVSDGISALAKIAQSPPDLILLDVMMPGMDGYEVTRRIRNNPHLNYIPILLITAFHESSVVEGLDAGADDFIRKPFDTDELLARVRSLLRLKHSLDEQRKMARQREDFVSRLTHDLRTPLVAADRMLGLFEQETFCKISPEMKQAIAVMIRSNKNLMQMVNTLLEVYRFEAGKKTLNYESCNLPEIATEVVSELNPLADEKHISLKLDTSQLDTSGENPAFVMGDALELRRVLHNLVGNAIKFTDTGGVSIKIWETNQHWVNIAVADTGYGIAPEDQVTIFERFRQGRNKRSGSGLGLHLSSRIVEAHQGKIGLTSELGRGSTFTIQLPKK
;
A
#
# COMPACT_ATOMS: atom_id res chain seq x y z
N MET A 1 -10.30 34.82 -17.77
CA MET A 1 -11.33 34.10 -17.03
C MET A 1 -10.74 33.77 -15.66
N SER A 2 -11.13 34.55 -14.66
CA SER A 2 -10.69 34.38 -13.27
C SER A 2 -11.29 33.08 -12.73
N VAL A 3 -10.42 32.15 -12.35
CA VAL A 3 -10.78 30.97 -11.54
C VAL A 3 -11.27 31.55 -10.22
N VAL A 4 -12.56 31.48 -9.94
CA VAL A 4 -13.13 31.70 -8.62
C VAL A 4 -12.62 30.52 -7.79
N GLU A 5 -11.54 30.73 -7.06
CA GLU A 5 -11.17 29.87 -5.94
C GLU A 5 -12.36 29.89 -4.98
N ASN A 6 -13.02 28.77 -4.85
CA ASN A 6 -14.03 28.53 -3.84
C ASN A 6 -13.27 28.47 -2.52
N SER A 7 -12.96 29.63 -1.93
CA SER A 7 -12.32 29.73 -0.63
C SER A 7 -13.32 29.25 0.42
N GLN A 8 -13.30 27.96 0.70
CA GLN A 8 -14.00 27.39 1.82
C GLN A 8 -13.37 28.01 3.06
N THR A 9 -14.15 28.76 3.85
CA THR A 9 -13.68 29.40 5.06
C THR A 9 -13.27 28.33 6.06
N ASP A 10 -12.03 28.39 6.58
CA ASP A 10 -11.56 27.44 7.56
C ASP A 10 -12.34 27.55 8.86
N ARG A 11 -12.75 26.42 9.40
CA ARG A 11 -13.50 26.30 10.64
C ARG A 11 -12.59 25.91 11.78
N ILE A 12 -12.57 26.72 12.82
CA ILE A 12 -11.73 26.52 14.01
C ILE A 12 -12.63 26.26 15.21
N LEU A 13 -12.35 25.22 15.97
CA LEU A 13 -13.00 24.93 17.23
C LEU A 13 -12.13 25.49 18.36
N ALA A 14 -12.62 26.45 19.11
CA ALA A 14 -11.99 26.97 20.33
C ALA A 14 -12.65 26.36 21.57
N VAL A 15 -11.81 25.78 22.45
CA VAL A 15 -12.24 25.07 23.66
C VAL A 15 -11.50 25.67 24.86
N ASP A 16 -12.22 26.32 25.78
CA ASP A 16 -11.67 26.92 27.00
C ASP A 16 -12.81 27.05 28.02
N ASP A 17 -12.60 26.73 29.27
CA ASP A 17 -13.62 26.86 30.33
C ASP A 17 -13.92 28.29 30.74
N THR A 18 -13.05 29.22 30.35
CA THR A 18 -13.16 30.65 30.63
C THR A 18 -13.77 31.39 29.44
N ARG A 19 -14.96 31.92 29.62
CA ARG A 19 -15.72 32.66 28.60
C ARG A 19 -14.95 33.83 27.98
N ASP A 20 -14.20 34.56 28.80
CA ASP A 20 -13.43 35.72 28.34
C ASP A 20 -12.32 35.32 27.37
N ASN A 21 -11.67 34.16 27.59
CA ASN A 21 -10.69 33.62 26.69
C ASN A 21 -11.33 33.23 25.35
N LEU A 22 -12.49 32.57 25.36
CA LEU A 22 -13.22 32.21 24.15
C LEU A 22 -13.58 33.45 23.33
N ILE A 23 -14.08 34.51 23.96
CA ILE A 23 -14.42 35.77 23.29
C ILE A 23 -13.18 36.45 22.70
N LEU A 24 -12.06 36.46 23.42
CA LEU A 24 -10.80 37.00 22.93
C LEU A 24 -10.32 36.24 21.65
N VAL A 25 -10.25 34.92 21.72
CA VAL A 25 -9.85 34.09 20.60
C VAL A 25 -10.80 34.27 19.41
N GLN A 26 -12.11 34.29 19.66
CA GLN A 26 -13.12 34.52 18.64
C GLN A 26 -12.90 35.87 17.94
N THR A 27 -12.74 36.94 18.70
CA THR A 27 -12.54 38.28 18.15
C THR A 27 -11.31 38.39 17.26
N ILE A 28 -10.20 37.75 17.70
CA ILE A 28 -8.94 37.73 16.93
C ILE A 28 -9.14 36.98 15.61
N LEU A 29 -9.71 35.79 15.67
CA LEU A 29 -9.76 34.90 14.50
C LEU A 29 -10.87 35.28 13.51
N GLU A 30 -12.01 35.77 13.98
CA GLU A 30 -13.07 36.27 13.09
C GLU A 30 -12.62 37.52 12.31
N SER A 31 -11.73 38.35 12.90
CA SER A 31 -11.16 39.52 12.19
C SER A 31 -10.26 39.11 11.01
N GLU A 32 -9.73 37.91 11.02
CA GLU A 32 -8.92 37.28 9.93
C GLU A 32 -9.78 36.45 8.94
N GLY A 33 -11.09 36.36 9.18
CA GLY A 33 -12.04 35.71 8.28
C GLY A 33 -12.26 34.23 8.55
N TYR A 34 -11.84 33.69 9.70
CA TYR A 34 -12.11 32.32 10.09
C TYR A 34 -13.53 32.15 10.66
N GLU A 35 -14.11 30.97 10.48
CA GLU A 35 -15.37 30.57 11.15
C GLU A 35 -15.05 29.89 12.48
N ILE A 36 -15.62 30.38 13.59
CA ILE A 36 -15.23 29.90 14.91
C ILE A 36 -16.43 29.28 15.63
N ASP A 37 -16.26 28.03 16.04
CA ASP A 37 -17.13 27.34 16.99
C ASP A 37 -16.53 27.44 18.41
N LEU A 38 -17.34 27.74 19.41
CA LEU A 38 -16.92 27.88 20.81
C LEU A 38 -17.54 26.75 21.65
N VAL A 39 -16.77 26.12 22.50
CA VAL A 39 -17.24 25.18 23.52
C VAL A 39 -16.45 25.35 24.81
N SER A 40 -17.09 25.07 25.94
CA SER A 40 -16.56 25.38 27.28
C SER A 40 -16.00 24.17 28.04
N ASP A 41 -16.01 22.97 27.42
CA ASP A 41 -15.53 21.74 28.08
C ASP A 41 -15.14 20.65 27.07
N GLY A 42 -14.33 19.70 27.52
CA GLY A 42 -13.79 18.62 26.67
C GLY A 42 -14.85 17.64 26.14
N ILE A 43 -15.94 17.39 26.88
CA ILE A 43 -16.99 16.47 26.46
C ILE A 43 -17.78 17.07 25.29
N SER A 44 -18.16 18.34 25.44
CA SER A 44 -18.83 19.11 24.37
C SER A 44 -17.94 19.26 23.14
N ALA A 45 -16.62 19.43 23.34
CA ALA A 45 -15.67 19.46 22.22
C ALA A 45 -15.67 18.16 21.43
N LEU A 46 -15.55 17.01 22.08
CA LEU A 46 -15.59 15.70 21.42
C LEU A 46 -16.92 15.45 20.69
N ALA A 47 -18.05 15.84 21.30
CA ALA A 47 -19.36 15.74 20.67
C ALA A 47 -19.47 16.60 19.40
N LYS A 48 -18.98 17.85 19.47
CA LYS A 48 -18.96 18.78 18.33
C LYS A 48 -18.08 18.28 17.19
N ILE A 49 -16.87 17.79 17.52
CA ILE A 49 -15.93 17.20 16.54
C ILE A 49 -16.55 15.99 15.83
N ALA A 50 -17.27 15.13 16.55
CA ALA A 50 -17.93 13.96 15.97
C ALA A 50 -19.07 14.35 15.00
N GLN A 51 -19.79 15.42 15.27
CA GLN A 51 -20.87 15.92 14.40
C GLN A 51 -20.35 16.68 13.18
N SER A 52 -19.35 17.53 13.40
CA SER A 52 -18.82 18.43 12.38
C SER A 52 -17.34 18.71 12.65
N PRO A 53 -16.43 17.89 12.07
CA PRO A 53 -15.00 18.04 12.28
C PRO A 53 -14.49 19.41 11.82
N PRO A 54 -13.76 20.17 12.68
CA PRO A 54 -13.15 21.46 12.32
C PRO A 54 -11.85 21.26 11.53
N ASP A 55 -11.33 22.34 10.95
CA ASP A 55 -10.02 22.35 10.27
C ASP A 55 -8.84 22.54 11.24
N LEU A 56 -9.10 23.13 12.42
CA LEU A 56 -8.13 23.31 13.51
C LEU A 56 -8.86 23.31 14.86
N ILE A 57 -8.20 22.82 15.90
CA ILE A 57 -8.68 22.90 17.28
C ILE A 57 -7.70 23.75 18.09
N LEU A 58 -8.22 24.79 18.75
CA LEU A 58 -7.54 25.53 19.81
C LEU A 58 -8.08 25.01 21.13
N LEU A 59 -7.24 24.45 21.97
CA LEU A 59 -7.67 23.66 23.12
C LEU A 59 -6.92 24.09 24.37
N ASP A 60 -7.66 24.63 25.34
CA ASP A 60 -7.09 24.88 26.67
C ASP A 60 -6.73 23.55 27.35
N VAL A 61 -5.58 23.56 28.01
CA VAL A 61 -5.11 22.40 28.75
C VAL A 61 -5.85 22.25 30.08
N MET A 62 -6.06 23.37 30.78
CA MET A 62 -6.54 23.38 32.16
C MET A 62 -8.05 23.56 32.22
N MET A 63 -8.80 22.48 31.97
CA MET A 63 -10.25 22.50 32.06
C MET A 63 -10.77 21.54 33.15
N PRO A 64 -11.88 21.87 33.82
CA PRO A 64 -12.46 20.99 34.82
C PRO A 64 -13.04 19.72 34.20
N GLY A 65 -12.84 18.57 34.85
CA GLY A 65 -13.38 17.28 34.47
C GLY A 65 -12.50 16.54 33.44
N MET A 66 -12.45 17.01 32.20
CA MET A 66 -11.59 16.45 31.14
C MET A 66 -10.62 17.52 30.66
N ASP A 67 -9.34 17.29 30.90
CA ASP A 67 -8.27 18.21 30.47
C ASP A 67 -7.99 18.15 28.96
N GLY A 68 -7.24 19.12 28.45
CA GLY A 68 -6.90 19.19 27.02
C GLY A 68 -6.03 18.02 26.55
N TYR A 69 -5.24 17.41 27.39
CA TYR A 69 -4.44 16.23 27.02
C TYR A 69 -5.30 15.00 26.81
N GLU A 70 -6.29 14.77 27.65
CA GLU A 70 -7.20 13.65 27.49
C GLU A 70 -8.09 13.82 26.25
N VAL A 71 -8.57 15.05 25.98
CA VAL A 71 -9.28 15.37 24.72
C VAL A 71 -8.40 15.05 23.51
N THR A 72 -7.14 15.49 23.53
CA THR A 72 -6.17 15.23 22.45
C THR A 72 -5.97 13.73 22.23
N ARG A 73 -5.72 12.95 23.30
CA ARG A 73 -5.54 11.49 23.20
C ARG A 73 -6.78 10.82 22.59
N ARG A 74 -7.98 11.21 22.97
CA ARG A 74 -9.23 10.64 22.41
C ARG A 74 -9.43 10.97 20.94
N ILE A 75 -9.08 12.18 20.51
CA ILE A 75 -9.11 12.57 19.10
C ILE A 75 -8.11 11.71 18.31
N ARG A 76 -6.87 11.58 18.78
CA ARG A 76 -5.81 10.82 18.10
C ARG A 76 -6.09 9.31 18.02
N ASN A 77 -6.74 8.77 19.05
CA ASN A 77 -7.09 7.34 19.10
C ASN A 77 -8.38 7.00 18.32
N ASN A 78 -9.05 7.97 17.72
CA ASN A 78 -10.26 7.71 16.94
C ASN A 78 -9.91 7.45 15.44
N PRO A 79 -9.98 6.20 14.97
CA PRO A 79 -9.61 5.84 13.59
C PRO A 79 -10.56 6.39 12.53
N HIS A 80 -11.75 6.87 12.94
CA HIS A 80 -12.75 7.43 12.03
C HIS A 80 -12.59 8.91 11.78
N LEU A 81 -11.77 9.61 12.56
CA LEU A 81 -11.48 11.02 12.35
C LEU A 81 -10.31 11.20 11.38
N ASN A 82 -10.50 12.11 10.42
CA ASN A 82 -9.36 12.61 9.65
C ASN A 82 -8.42 13.40 10.57
N TYR A 83 -7.18 13.56 10.13
CA TYR A 83 -6.23 14.40 10.85
C TYR A 83 -6.77 15.83 10.99
N ILE A 84 -6.82 16.31 12.25
CA ILE A 84 -7.16 17.68 12.63
C ILE A 84 -6.00 18.18 13.47
N PRO A 85 -5.32 19.28 13.09
CA PRO A 85 -4.28 19.87 13.92
C PRO A 85 -4.87 20.39 15.23
N ILE A 86 -4.09 20.24 16.32
CA ILE A 86 -4.46 20.67 17.66
C ILE A 86 -3.37 21.60 18.17
N LEU A 87 -3.74 22.86 18.45
CA LEU A 87 -2.93 23.85 19.14
C LEU A 87 -3.35 23.90 20.60
N LEU A 88 -2.51 23.44 21.50
CA LEU A 88 -2.77 23.54 22.94
C LEU A 88 -2.48 24.96 23.46
N ILE A 89 -3.36 25.48 24.28
CA ILE A 89 -3.21 26.76 24.99
C ILE A 89 -2.94 26.43 26.45
N THR A 90 -1.80 26.81 27.02
CA THR A 90 -1.39 26.37 28.35
C THR A 90 -0.91 27.53 29.22
N ALA A 91 -1.14 27.44 30.55
CA ALA A 91 -0.45 28.28 31.53
C ALA A 91 0.99 27.77 31.74
N PHE A 92 1.87 28.62 32.22
CA PHE A 92 3.33 28.37 32.29
C PHE A 92 3.75 27.22 33.23
N HIS A 93 4.13 26.05 32.70
CA HIS A 93 5.02 25.06 33.35
C HIS A 93 5.79 24.27 32.28
N GLU A 94 7.11 24.08 32.46
CA GLU A 94 7.98 23.38 31.49
C GLU A 94 7.57 21.89 31.26
N SER A 95 7.02 21.22 32.26
CA SER A 95 6.54 19.84 32.16
C SER A 95 5.29 19.67 31.26
N SER A 96 4.49 20.73 31.11
CA SER A 96 3.23 20.67 30.35
C SER A 96 3.41 20.60 28.84
N VAL A 97 4.54 21.06 28.31
CA VAL A 97 4.85 21.04 26.87
C VAL A 97 5.17 19.63 26.39
N VAL A 98 6.02 18.90 27.15
CA VAL A 98 6.38 17.52 26.82
C VAL A 98 5.16 16.63 26.87
N GLU A 99 4.33 16.77 27.91
CA GLU A 99 3.10 16.00 28.06
C GLU A 99 2.08 16.26 26.94
N GLY A 100 1.99 17.50 26.46
CA GLY A 100 1.11 17.88 25.35
C GLY A 100 1.53 17.26 24.01
N LEU A 101 2.83 17.29 23.71
CA LEU A 101 3.39 16.66 22.52
C LEU A 101 3.27 15.13 22.57
N ASP A 102 3.52 14.52 23.74
CA ASP A 102 3.34 13.09 23.97
C ASP A 102 1.86 12.66 23.86
N ALA A 103 0.92 13.55 24.21
CA ALA A 103 -0.50 13.33 24.00
C ALA A 103 -0.90 13.39 22.49
N GLY A 104 -0.02 13.90 21.63
CA GLY A 104 -0.22 13.99 20.19
C GLY A 104 -0.72 15.35 19.69
N ALA A 105 -0.53 16.43 20.44
CA ALA A 105 -0.76 17.80 19.95
C ALA A 105 0.31 18.17 18.90
N ASP A 106 -0.06 19.08 17.99
CA ASP A 106 0.83 19.49 16.90
C ASP A 106 1.68 20.71 17.27
N ASP A 107 1.16 21.57 18.14
CA ASP A 107 1.86 22.75 18.66
C ASP A 107 1.22 23.21 19.97
N PHE A 108 1.86 24.16 20.63
CA PHE A 108 1.33 24.79 21.84
C PHE A 108 1.63 26.29 21.87
N ILE A 109 0.80 27.05 22.60
CA ILE A 109 1.00 28.46 22.87
C ILE A 109 0.78 28.74 24.36
N ARG A 110 1.58 29.63 24.94
CA ARG A 110 1.53 29.95 26.38
C ARG A 110 0.68 31.16 26.65
N LYS A 111 -0.14 31.11 27.72
CA LYS A 111 -0.88 32.26 28.25
C LYS A 111 0.04 33.10 29.18
N PRO A 112 0.06 34.43 29.09
CA PRO A 112 -0.62 35.26 28.07
C PRO A 112 0.12 35.17 26.72
N PHE A 113 -0.61 35.09 25.62
CA PHE A 113 -0.05 35.02 24.27
C PHE A 113 -0.26 36.32 23.50
N ASP A 114 0.63 36.60 22.57
CA ASP A 114 0.53 37.69 21.63
C ASP A 114 -0.40 37.28 20.45
N THR A 115 -1.18 38.27 19.98
CA THR A 115 -2.10 38.06 18.85
C THR A 115 -1.37 37.58 17.59
N ASP A 116 -0.22 38.19 17.28
CA ASP A 116 0.55 37.84 16.11
C ASP A 116 1.15 36.42 16.21
N GLU A 117 1.56 35.97 17.43
CA GLU A 117 2.01 34.62 17.69
C GLU A 117 0.87 33.60 17.45
N LEU A 118 -0.33 33.86 18.02
CA LEU A 118 -1.49 32.99 17.82
C LEU A 118 -1.81 32.85 16.33
N LEU A 119 -1.92 33.95 15.60
CA LEU A 119 -2.23 33.98 14.19
C LEU A 119 -1.15 33.26 13.32
N ALA A 120 0.13 33.41 13.66
CA ALA A 120 1.22 32.75 12.95
C ALA A 120 1.12 31.23 13.11
N ARG A 121 0.83 30.71 14.31
CA ARG A 121 0.65 29.29 14.59
C ARG A 121 -0.59 28.73 13.91
N VAL A 122 -1.71 29.41 13.99
CA VAL A 122 -2.97 29.04 13.32
C VAL A 122 -2.74 28.91 11.82
N ARG A 123 -2.15 29.92 11.18
CA ARG A 123 -1.85 29.90 9.75
C ARG A 123 -0.89 28.76 9.37
N SER A 124 0.09 28.44 10.21
CA SER A 124 1.04 27.36 9.97
C SER A 124 0.35 25.99 10.02
N LEU A 125 -0.49 25.76 11.04
CA LEU A 125 -1.20 24.49 11.22
C LEU A 125 -2.28 24.27 10.15
N LEU A 126 -3.03 25.30 9.76
CA LEU A 126 -3.99 25.21 8.66
C LEU A 126 -3.32 24.93 7.33
N ARG A 127 -2.16 25.52 7.05
CA ARG A 127 -1.38 25.23 5.84
C ARG A 127 -0.92 23.77 5.81
N LEU A 128 -0.50 23.22 6.96
CA LEU A 128 -0.19 21.79 7.09
C LEU A 128 -1.42 20.92 6.82
N LYS A 129 -2.56 21.28 7.42
CA LYS A 129 -3.85 20.58 7.22
C LYS A 129 -4.25 20.56 5.74
N HIS A 130 -4.23 21.70 5.06
CA HIS A 130 -4.57 21.81 3.64
C HIS A 130 -3.64 20.96 2.77
N SER A 131 -2.33 21.00 3.03
CA SER A 131 -1.35 20.19 2.28
C SER A 131 -1.63 18.70 2.43
N LEU A 132 -1.92 18.23 3.65
CA LEU A 132 -2.25 16.82 3.91
C LEU A 132 -3.57 16.39 3.27
N ASP A 133 -4.58 17.26 3.31
CA ASP A 133 -5.88 16.98 2.70
C ASP A 133 -5.80 16.97 1.16
N GLU A 134 -5.02 17.87 0.57
CA GLU A 134 -4.77 17.87 -0.86
C GLU A 134 -4.04 16.61 -1.31
N GLN A 135 -3.00 16.19 -0.59
CA GLN A 135 -2.32 14.92 -0.86
C GLN A 135 -3.27 13.72 -0.78
N ARG A 136 -4.12 13.67 0.25
CA ARG A 136 -5.14 12.61 0.39
C ARG A 136 -6.16 12.64 -0.76
N LYS A 137 -6.61 13.84 -1.15
CA LYS A 137 -7.54 14.02 -2.27
C LYS A 137 -6.93 13.54 -3.59
N MET A 138 -5.69 13.92 -3.87
CA MET A 138 -4.96 13.45 -5.06
C MET A 138 -4.79 11.93 -5.07
N ALA A 139 -4.44 11.34 -3.92
CA ALA A 139 -4.31 9.89 -3.79
C ALA A 139 -5.63 9.17 -4.09
N ARG A 140 -6.76 9.66 -3.55
CA ARG A 140 -8.10 9.11 -3.82
C ARG A 140 -8.50 9.27 -5.30
N GLN A 141 -8.30 10.45 -5.88
CA GLN A 141 -8.62 10.70 -7.30
C GLN A 141 -7.82 9.79 -8.25
N ARG A 142 -6.54 9.60 -7.95
CA ARG A 142 -5.68 8.68 -8.70
C ARG A 142 -6.18 7.24 -8.65
N GLU A 143 -6.65 6.81 -7.50
CA GLU A 143 -7.21 5.47 -7.32
C GLU A 143 -8.51 5.27 -8.07
N ASP A 144 -9.46 6.21 -7.92
CA ASP A 144 -10.74 6.16 -8.62
C ASP A 144 -10.53 6.13 -10.15
N PHE A 145 -9.57 6.92 -10.65
CA PHE A 145 -9.18 6.91 -12.04
C PHE A 145 -8.69 5.54 -12.50
N VAL A 146 -7.76 4.92 -11.75
CA VAL A 146 -7.22 3.59 -12.11
C VAL A 146 -8.29 2.52 -12.03
N SER A 147 -9.18 2.57 -11.03
CA SER A 147 -10.28 1.62 -10.90
C SER A 147 -11.25 1.70 -12.08
N ARG A 148 -11.65 2.91 -12.49
CA ARG A 148 -12.50 3.13 -13.65
C ARG A 148 -11.83 2.68 -14.94
N LEU A 149 -10.59 3.11 -15.19
CA LEU A 149 -9.81 2.68 -16.36
C LEU A 149 -9.73 1.15 -16.47
N THR A 150 -9.47 0.48 -15.35
CA THR A 150 -9.36 -0.98 -15.32
C THR A 150 -10.69 -1.64 -15.70
N HIS A 151 -11.81 -1.13 -15.15
CA HIS A 151 -13.14 -1.61 -15.50
C HIS A 151 -13.43 -1.42 -17.01
N ASP A 152 -13.13 -0.23 -17.52
CA ASP A 152 -13.44 0.14 -18.90
C ASP A 152 -12.54 -0.59 -19.91
N LEU A 153 -11.32 -0.96 -19.52
CA LEU A 153 -10.43 -1.81 -20.31
C LEU A 153 -10.83 -3.30 -20.25
N ARG A 154 -11.30 -3.79 -19.09
CA ARG A 154 -11.70 -5.19 -18.92
C ARG A 154 -12.88 -5.57 -19.82
N THR A 155 -13.87 -4.71 -19.91
CA THR A 155 -15.11 -4.98 -20.66
C THR A 155 -14.86 -5.34 -22.14
N PRO A 156 -14.13 -4.53 -22.95
CA PRO A 156 -13.83 -4.87 -24.33
C PRO A 156 -12.91 -6.08 -24.47
N LEU A 157 -11.96 -6.29 -23.52
CA LEU A 157 -11.07 -7.45 -23.54
C LEU A 157 -11.84 -8.76 -23.30
N VAL A 158 -12.81 -8.77 -22.37
CA VAL A 158 -13.69 -9.92 -22.15
C VAL A 158 -14.56 -10.20 -23.38
N ALA A 159 -15.08 -9.16 -24.01
CA ALA A 159 -15.85 -9.33 -25.25
C ALA A 159 -14.98 -9.90 -26.38
N ALA A 160 -13.75 -9.41 -26.55
CA ALA A 160 -12.80 -9.92 -27.52
C ALA A 160 -12.44 -11.39 -27.25
N ASP A 161 -12.18 -11.77 -25.98
CA ASP A 161 -11.87 -13.15 -25.59
C ASP A 161 -13.02 -14.11 -25.95
N ARG A 162 -14.26 -13.71 -25.67
CA ARG A 162 -15.45 -14.47 -26.06
C ARG A 162 -15.56 -14.66 -27.56
N MET A 163 -15.40 -13.59 -28.34
CA MET A 163 -15.50 -13.66 -29.80
C MET A 163 -14.40 -14.55 -30.40
N LEU A 164 -13.17 -14.38 -29.94
CA LEU A 164 -12.05 -15.20 -30.37
C LEU A 164 -12.26 -16.68 -30.02
N GLY A 165 -12.83 -16.99 -28.85
CA GLY A 165 -13.18 -18.35 -28.45
C GLY A 165 -14.26 -18.96 -29.34
N LEU A 166 -15.29 -18.20 -29.76
CA LEU A 166 -16.30 -18.67 -30.69
C LEU A 166 -15.73 -18.95 -32.09
N PHE A 167 -14.78 -18.14 -32.57
CA PHE A 167 -14.05 -18.43 -33.81
C PHE A 167 -13.18 -19.69 -33.67
N GLU A 168 -12.44 -19.85 -32.56
CA GLU A 168 -11.61 -21.05 -32.31
C GLU A 168 -12.44 -22.34 -32.32
N GLN A 169 -13.69 -22.28 -31.78
CA GLN A 169 -14.67 -23.38 -31.76
C GLN A 169 -15.40 -23.57 -33.10
N GLU A 170 -15.07 -22.80 -34.12
CA GLU A 170 -15.72 -22.84 -35.46
C GLU A 170 -17.26 -22.64 -35.39
N THR A 171 -17.77 -21.89 -34.40
CA THR A 171 -19.22 -21.71 -34.20
C THR A 171 -19.90 -20.98 -35.37
N PHE A 172 -19.18 -20.08 -36.03
CA PHE A 172 -19.73 -19.28 -37.13
C PHE A 172 -19.43 -19.85 -38.52
N CYS A 173 -18.22 -20.39 -38.71
CA CYS A 173 -17.74 -20.98 -39.97
C CYS A 173 -16.53 -21.85 -39.74
N LYS A 174 -16.26 -22.79 -40.67
CA LYS A 174 -15.00 -23.53 -40.69
C LYS A 174 -13.85 -22.56 -40.99
N ILE A 175 -12.77 -22.67 -40.28
CA ILE A 175 -11.58 -21.84 -40.43
C ILE A 175 -10.38 -22.66 -40.90
N SER A 176 -9.48 -22.03 -41.66
CA SER A 176 -8.27 -22.69 -42.13
C SER A 176 -7.27 -22.89 -40.96
N PRO A 177 -6.30 -23.83 -41.08
CA PRO A 177 -5.26 -24.02 -40.08
C PRO A 177 -4.47 -22.72 -39.78
N GLU A 178 -4.21 -21.90 -40.79
CA GLU A 178 -3.52 -20.62 -40.66
C GLU A 178 -4.37 -19.64 -39.84
N MET A 179 -5.68 -19.59 -40.08
CA MET A 179 -6.61 -18.77 -39.29
C MET A 179 -6.69 -19.24 -37.85
N LYS A 180 -6.71 -20.56 -37.59
CA LYS A 180 -6.64 -21.10 -36.20
C LYS A 180 -5.39 -20.62 -35.48
N GLN A 181 -4.26 -20.68 -36.15
CA GLN A 181 -3.00 -20.23 -35.57
C GLN A 181 -3.01 -18.72 -35.26
N ALA A 182 -3.56 -17.90 -36.17
CA ALA A 182 -3.69 -16.46 -35.95
C ALA A 182 -4.63 -16.15 -34.76
N ILE A 183 -5.78 -16.83 -34.67
CA ILE A 183 -6.73 -16.69 -33.56
C ILE A 183 -6.09 -17.10 -32.24
N ALA A 184 -5.34 -18.20 -32.18
CA ALA A 184 -4.63 -18.62 -30.99
C ALA A 184 -3.61 -17.58 -30.50
N VAL A 185 -2.90 -16.91 -31.41
CA VAL A 185 -2.01 -15.78 -31.08
C VAL A 185 -2.80 -14.61 -30.51
N MET A 186 -3.96 -14.26 -31.10
CA MET A 186 -4.82 -13.17 -30.62
C MET A 186 -5.39 -13.48 -29.23
N ILE A 187 -5.86 -14.69 -28.96
CA ILE A 187 -6.34 -15.15 -27.65
C ILE A 187 -5.22 -15.00 -26.62
N ARG A 188 -4.02 -15.44 -26.92
CA ARG A 188 -2.86 -15.33 -26.03
C ARG A 188 -2.52 -13.87 -25.73
N SER A 189 -2.53 -13.01 -26.74
CA SER A 189 -2.29 -11.56 -26.57
C SER A 189 -3.36 -10.92 -25.71
N ASN A 190 -4.63 -11.24 -25.94
CA ASN A 190 -5.76 -10.71 -25.18
C ASN A 190 -5.71 -11.13 -23.71
N LYS A 191 -5.40 -12.42 -23.42
CA LYS A 191 -5.19 -12.92 -22.06
C LYS A 191 -4.04 -12.20 -21.35
N ASN A 192 -2.93 -11.94 -22.06
CA ASN A 192 -1.80 -11.18 -21.51
C ASN A 192 -2.21 -9.74 -21.14
N LEU A 193 -2.99 -9.07 -21.99
CA LEU A 193 -3.51 -7.73 -21.70
C LEU A 193 -4.44 -7.74 -20.48
N MET A 194 -5.37 -8.68 -20.40
CA MET A 194 -6.24 -8.85 -19.22
C MET A 194 -5.43 -9.06 -17.92
N GLN A 195 -4.42 -9.91 -17.98
CA GLN A 195 -3.53 -10.15 -16.83
C GLN A 195 -2.79 -8.86 -16.45
N MET A 196 -2.29 -8.09 -17.41
CA MET A 196 -1.61 -6.82 -17.17
C MET A 196 -2.55 -5.80 -16.49
N VAL A 197 -3.78 -5.64 -16.99
CA VAL A 197 -4.79 -4.73 -16.43
C VAL A 197 -5.14 -5.13 -14.99
N ASN A 198 -5.35 -6.43 -14.72
CA ASN A 198 -5.64 -6.92 -13.39
C ASN A 198 -4.45 -6.71 -12.42
N THR A 199 -3.22 -6.98 -12.87
CA THR A 199 -2.01 -6.77 -12.06
C THR A 199 -1.80 -5.30 -11.73
N LEU A 200 -2.08 -4.40 -12.68
CA LEU A 200 -2.01 -2.95 -12.47
C LEU A 200 -2.95 -2.50 -11.35
N LEU A 201 -4.21 -2.97 -11.38
CA LEU A 201 -5.18 -2.67 -10.32
C LEU A 201 -4.71 -3.16 -8.95
N GLU A 202 -4.16 -4.38 -8.88
CA GLU A 202 -3.65 -4.93 -7.64
C GLU A 202 -2.49 -4.10 -7.07
N VAL A 203 -1.54 -3.70 -7.93
CA VAL A 203 -0.44 -2.81 -7.52
C VAL A 203 -0.98 -1.54 -6.87
N TYR A 204 -1.97 -0.90 -7.52
CA TYR A 204 -2.57 0.32 -6.98
C TYR A 204 -3.32 0.10 -5.66
N ARG A 205 -4.01 -1.04 -5.49
CA ARG A 205 -4.69 -1.38 -4.23
C ARG A 205 -3.70 -1.58 -3.07
N PHE A 206 -2.56 -2.25 -3.34
CA PHE A 206 -1.51 -2.40 -2.35
C PHE A 206 -0.90 -1.06 -1.94
N GLU A 207 -0.59 -0.19 -2.91
CA GLU A 207 0.02 1.12 -2.64
C GLU A 207 -0.92 2.10 -1.94
N ALA A 208 -2.22 2.02 -2.22
CA ALA A 208 -3.23 2.81 -1.53
C ALA A 208 -3.52 2.30 -0.09
N GLY A 209 -2.89 1.20 0.35
CA GLY A 209 -3.15 0.58 1.65
C GLY A 209 -4.56 -0.01 1.79
N LYS A 210 -5.26 -0.23 0.66
CA LYS A 210 -6.66 -0.74 0.64
C LYS A 210 -6.78 -2.24 0.44
N LYS A 211 -5.65 -2.91 0.18
CA LYS A 211 -5.64 -4.37 0.12
C LYS A 211 -5.71 -4.91 1.55
N THR A 212 -6.85 -5.45 1.92
CA THR A 212 -6.98 -6.22 3.16
C THR A 212 -6.38 -7.60 2.93
N LEU A 213 -5.38 -7.97 3.74
CA LEU A 213 -4.77 -9.29 3.75
C LEU A 213 -5.50 -10.17 4.77
N ASN A 214 -5.78 -11.39 4.40
CA ASN A 214 -6.34 -12.39 5.31
C ASN A 214 -5.19 -13.16 5.98
N TYR A 215 -4.75 -12.68 7.14
CA TYR A 215 -3.62 -13.28 7.86
C TYR A 215 -4.04 -14.58 8.54
N GLU A 216 -3.43 -15.67 8.09
CA GLU A 216 -3.57 -17.01 8.67
C GLU A 216 -2.20 -17.66 8.82
N SER A 217 -2.15 -18.83 9.48
CA SER A 217 -0.94 -19.63 9.62
C SER A 217 -0.67 -20.37 8.31
N CYS A 218 0.32 -19.93 7.54
CA CYS A 218 0.66 -20.46 6.23
C CYS A 218 1.82 -21.45 6.30
N ASN A 219 1.64 -22.65 5.73
CA ASN A 219 2.69 -23.66 5.52
C ASN A 219 3.41 -23.37 4.20
N LEU A 220 4.59 -22.74 4.26
CA LEU A 220 5.34 -22.36 3.04
C LEU A 220 5.80 -23.56 2.19
N PRO A 221 6.28 -24.66 2.73
CA PRO A 221 6.55 -25.90 1.96
C PRO A 221 5.34 -26.42 1.18
N GLU A 222 4.16 -26.37 1.75
CA GLU A 222 2.91 -26.82 1.11
C GLU A 222 2.55 -25.89 -0.07
N ILE A 223 2.57 -24.57 0.16
CA ILE A 223 2.36 -23.57 -0.89
C ILE A 223 3.37 -23.73 -2.02
N ALA A 224 4.65 -23.97 -1.70
CA ALA A 224 5.69 -24.17 -2.70
C ALA A 224 5.46 -25.48 -3.50
N THR A 225 5.00 -26.55 -2.83
CA THR A 225 4.69 -27.84 -3.48
C THR A 225 3.52 -27.68 -4.46
N GLU A 226 2.47 -26.95 -4.10
CA GLU A 226 1.36 -26.63 -5.01
C GLU A 226 1.84 -25.87 -6.24
N VAL A 227 2.65 -24.81 -6.04
CA VAL A 227 3.18 -23.99 -7.14
C VAL A 227 4.07 -24.83 -8.07
N VAL A 228 4.93 -25.71 -7.52
CA VAL A 228 5.75 -26.63 -8.31
C VAL A 228 4.88 -27.59 -9.13
N SER A 229 3.85 -28.18 -8.53
CA SER A 229 2.93 -29.08 -9.22
C SER A 229 2.21 -28.40 -10.39
N GLU A 230 1.80 -27.14 -10.22
CA GLU A 230 1.14 -26.37 -11.27
C GLU A 230 2.06 -25.97 -12.42
N LEU A 231 3.33 -25.65 -12.12
CA LEU A 231 4.27 -25.14 -13.11
C LEU A 231 5.16 -26.22 -13.73
N ASN A 232 5.14 -27.45 -13.18
CA ASN A 232 5.94 -28.56 -13.71
C ASN A 232 5.63 -28.86 -15.18
N PRO A 233 4.36 -28.90 -15.65
CA PRO A 233 4.10 -29.13 -17.08
C PRO A 233 4.76 -28.07 -17.99
N LEU A 234 4.86 -26.81 -17.53
CA LEU A 234 5.51 -25.74 -18.29
C LEU A 234 7.04 -25.92 -18.32
N ALA A 235 7.64 -26.44 -17.25
CA ALA A 235 9.05 -26.77 -17.19
C ALA A 235 9.35 -27.97 -18.09
N ASP A 236 8.51 -29.01 -18.07
CA ASP A 236 8.63 -30.22 -18.90
C ASP A 236 8.54 -29.89 -20.39
N GLU A 237 7.61 -29.01 -20.81
CA GLU A 237 7.49 -28.52 -22.18
C GLU A 237 8.80 -27.88 -22.68
N LYS A 238 9.52 -27.21 -21.78
CA LYS A 238 10.83 -26.61 -22.07
C LYS A 238 12.03 -27.53 -21.85
N HIS A 239 11.82 -28.75 -21.38
CA HIS A 239 12.87 -29.70 -21.04
C HIS A 239 13.86 -29.19 -19.97
N ILE A 240 13.38 -28.41 -18.99
CA ILE A 240 14.16 -27.90 -17.86
C ILE A 240 13.71 -28.60 -16.56
N SER A 241 14.64 -28.80 -15.61
CA SER A 241 14.29 -29.38 -14.32
C SER A 241 13.67 -28.36 -13.39
N LEU A 242 12.59 -28.71 -12.67
CA LEU A 242 12.01 -27.93 -11.58
C LEU A 242 12.10 -28.75 -10.29
N LYS A 243 12.78 -28.21 -9.26
CA LYS A 243 13.06 -28.96 -8.01
C LYS A 243 12.69 -28.10 -6.79
N LEU A 244 12.09 -28.73 -5.78
CA LEU A 244 11.87 -28.17 -4.46
C LEU A 244 12.80 -28.85 -3.46
N ASP A 245 13.59 -28.07 -2.74
CA ASP A 245 14.49 -28.52 -1.69
C ASP A 245 14.06 -27.94 -0.33
N THR A 246 13.60 -28.81 0.53
CA THR A 246 13.20 -28.51 1.91
C THR A 246 14.10 -29.21 2.94
N SER A 247 15.23 -29.77 2.49
CA SER A 247 16.13 -30.59 3.32
C SER A 247 16.78 -29.83 4.48
N GLN A 248 16.78 -28.49 4.42
CA GLN A 248 17.33 -27.62 5.48
C GLN A 248 16.29 -27.15 6.49
N LEU A 249 15.06 -27.63 6.41
CA LEU A 249 14.06 -27.39 7.44
C LEU A 249 14.27 -28.41 8.57
N ASP A 250 14.30 -27.91 9.78
CA ASP A 250 14.36 -28.78 10.96
C ASP A 250 13.00 -29.46 11.14
N THR A 251 12.93 -30.73 10.74
CA THR A 251 11.72 -31.55 10.86
C THR A 251 11.48 -32.07 12.31
N SER A 252 12.39 -31.76 13.25
CA SER A 252 12.24 -32.14 14.66
C SER A 252 11.35 -31.17 15.45
N GLY A 253 11.04 -29.98 14.90
CA GLY A 253 10.13 -29.00 15.48
C GLY A 253 8.66 -29.22 15.07
N GLU A 254 7.72 -28.83 15.93
CA GLU A 254 6.27 -29.02 15.69
C GLU A 254 5.71 -28.26 14.47
N ASN A 255 6.42 -27.21 13.95
CA ASN A 255 5.94 -26.40 12.81
C ASN A 255 7.10 -25.79 12.00
N PRO A 256 7.78 -26.55 11.14
CA PRO A 256 8.83 -26.00 10.30
C PRO A 256 8.25 -25.06 9.22
N ALA A 257 8.81 -23.84 9.11
CA ALA A 257 8.52 -22.85 8.08
C ALA A 257 7.06 -22.35 8.00
N PHE A 258 6.39 -22.21 9.16
CA PHE A 258 5.11 -21.49 9.23
C PHE A 258 5.31 -20.00 9.41
N VAL A 259 4.54 -19.21 8.66
CA VAL A 259 4.49 -17.76 8.74
C VAL A 259 3.06 -17.26 8.93
N MET A 260 2.88 -16.07 9.50
CA MET A 260 1.58 -15.41 9.49
C MET A 260 1.45 -14.61 8.20
N GLY A 261 0.45 -14.94 7.37
CA GLY A 261 0.28 -14.28 6.09
C GLY A 261 -1.00 -14.65 5.35
N ASP A 262 -1.18 -14.07 4.18
CA ASP A 262 -2.24 -14.41 3.23
C ASP A 262 -1.71 -15.47 2.25
N ALA A 263 -2.21 -16.70 2.40
CA ALA A 263 -1.75 -17.86 1.61
C ALA A 263 -1.89 -17.63 0.09
N LEU A 264 -2.98 -16.97 -0.34
CA LEU A 264 -3.21 -16.69 -1.75
C LEU A 264 -2.18 -15.70 -2.32
N GLU A 265 -1.86 -14.66 -1.56
CA GLU A 265 -0.89 -13.67 -2.00
C GLU A 265 0.55 -14.22 -1.94
N LEU A 266 0.90 -15.01 -0.93
CA LEU A 266 2.21 -15.68 -0.86
C LEU A 266 2.38 -16.69 -2.00
N ARG A 267 1.34 -17.48 -2.32
CA ARG A 267 1.32 -18.37 -3.49
C ARG A 267 1.51 -17.59 -4.79
N ARG A 268 0.85 -16.43 -4.92
CA ARG A 268 1.00 -15.54 -6.08
C ARG A 268 2.45 -15.05 -6.26
N VAL A 269 3.12 -14.69 -5.16
CA VAL A 269 4.55 -14.32 -5.20
C VAL A 269 5.40 -15.48 -5.72
N LEU A 270 5.24 -16.67 -5.16
CA LEU A 270 6.01 -17.85 -5.59
C LEU A 270 5.71 -18.21 -7.04
N HIS A 271 4.44 -18.23 -7.45
CA HIS A 271 4.05 -18.49 -8.83
C HIS A 271 4.69 -17.50 -9.81
N ASN A 272 4.74 -16.20 -9.45
CA ASN A 272 5.39 -15.18 -10.28
C ASN A 272 6.91 -15.38 -10.37
N LEU A 273 7.59 -15.68 -9.27
CA LEU A 273 9.04 -15.89 -9.27
C LEU A 273 9.43 -17.18 -10.02
N VAL A 274 8.75 -18.28 -9.74
CA VAL A 274 9.00 -19.59 -10.40
C VAL A 274 8.64 -19.50 -11.89
N GLY A 275 7.51 -18.88 -12.23
CA GLY A 275 7.11 -18.67 -13.62
C GLY A 275 8.11 -17.81 -14.39
N ASN A 276 8.68 -16.77 -13.77
CA ASN A 276 9.75 -15.98 -14.36
C ASN A 276 11.02 -16.81 -14.53
N ALA A 277 11.43 -17.59 -13.53
CA ALA A 277 12.58 -18.47 -13.59
C ALA A 277 12.47 -19.45 -14.78
N ILE A 278 11.33 -20.15 -14.94
CA ILE A 278 11.05 -21.05 -16.07
C ILE A 278 11.08 -20.28 -17.40
N LYS A 279 10.50 -19.08 -17.45
CA LYS A 279 10.42 -18.26 -18.66
C LYS A 279 11.81 -17.85 -19.17
N PHE A 280 12.72 -17.50 -18.28
CA PHE A 280 14.04 -16.97 -18.64
C PHE A 280 15.15 -18.04 -18.65
N THR A 281 14.82 -19.29 -18.37
CA THR A 281 15.72 -20.45 -18.51
C THR A 281 15.40 -21.20 -19.80
N ASP A 282 16.40 -21.43 -20.65
CA ASP A 282 16.27 -22.23 -21.86
C ASP A 282 16.86 -23.63 -21.68
N THR A 283 17.91 -23.76 -20.85
CA THR A 283 18.56 -25.05 -20.55
C THR A 283 18.98 -25.08 -19.09
N GLY A 284 19.01 -26.29 -18.50
CA GLY A 284 19.34 -26.47 -17.09
C GLY A 284 18.11 -26.58 -16.20
N GLY A 285 17.90 -25.69 -15.23
CA GLY A 285 16.78 -25.86 -14.32
C GLY A 285 16.50 -24.69 -13.40
N VAL A 286 15.40 -24.87 -12.66
CA VAL A 286 14.93 -24.00 -11.61
C VAL A 286 14.89 -24.77 -10.30
N SER A 287 15.41 -24.20 -9.22
CA SER A 287 15.36 -24.77 -7.88
C SER A 287 14.73 -23.81 -6.90
N ILE A 288 13.85 -24.34 -6.05
CA ILE A 288 13.23 -23.61 -4.96
C ILE A 288 13.82 -24.21 -3.68
N LYS A 289 14.37 -23.38 -2.80
CA LYS A 289 14.94 -23.80 -1.53
C LYS A 289 14.29 -23.05 -0.40
N ILE A 290 13.91 -23.77 0.66
CA ILE A 290 13.28 -23.19 1.86
C ILE A 290 14.14 -23.55 3.06
N TRP A 291 14.50 -22.54 3.89
CA TRP A 291 15.26 -22.74 5.12
C TRP A 291 14.92 -21.68 6.16
N GLU A 292 15.24 -21.95 7.40
CA GLU A 292 15.09 -21.02 8.51
C GLU A 292 16.42 -20.35 8.87
N THR A 293 16.35 -19.09 9.30
CA THR A 293 17.48 -18.34 9.82
C THR A 293 17.15 -17.76 11.19
N ASN A 294 17.98 -18.06 12.21
CA ASN A 294 17.92 -17.46 13.55
C ASN A 294 16.58 -17.61 14.28
N GLN A 295 15.82 -18.67 14.02
CA GLN A 295 14.49 -18.95 14.58
C GLN A 295 13.43 -17.84 14.38
N HIS A 296 13.77 -16.75 13.68
CA HIS A 296 12.88 -15.60 13.47
C HIS A 296 12.47 -15.40 12.00
N TRP A 297 13.18 -16.03 11.07
CA TRP A 297 12.97 -15.81 9.65
C TRP A 297 12.88 -17.12 8.88
N VAL A 298 11.88 -17.21 8.02
CA VAL A 298 11.81 -18.23 6.98
C VAL A 298 12.23 -17.61 5.67
N ASN A 299 13.14 -18.28 4.96
CA ASN A 299 13.66 -17.83 3.68
C ASN A 299 13.21 -18.78 2.58
N ILE A 300 12.88 -18.21 1.43
CA ILE A 300 12.57 -18.95 0.21
C ILE A 300 13.45 -18.37 -0.90
N ALA A 301 14.31 -19.18 -1.50
CA ALA A 301 15.08 -18.81 -2.68
C ALA A 301 14.55 -19.54 -3.91
N VAL A 302 14.31 -18.80 -4.98
CA VAL A 302 14.02 -19.32 -6.32
C VAL A 302 15.23 -19.02 -7.19
N ALA A 303 16.00 -20.04 -7.54
CA ALA A 303 17.21 -19.94 -8.34
C ALA A 303 17.00 -20.55 -9.72
N ASP A 304 17.44 -19.87 -10.75
CA ASP A 304 17.43 -20.29 -12.15
C ASP A 304 18.83 -20.32 -12.74
N THR A 305 19.03 -21.13 -13.77
CA THR A 305 20.26 -21.19 -14.57
C THR A 305 20.11 -20.46 -15.90
N GLY A 306 19.28 -19.43 -15.94
CA GLY A 306 18.95 -18.69 -17.14
C GLY A 306 19.98 -17.62 -17.52
N TYR A 307 19.53 -16.63 -18.25
CA TYR A 307 20.42 -15.57 -18.80
C TYR A 307 21.05 -14.65 -17.76
N GLY A 308 20.53 -14.66 -16.53
CA GLY A 308 20.91 -13.68 -15.51
C GLY A 308 20.45 -12.26 -15.85
N ILE A 309 20.75 -11.33 -14.97
CA ILE A 309 20.34 -9.93 -15.02
C ILE A 309 21.55 -9.04 -14.93
N ALA A 310 21.67 -8.09 -15.86
CA ALA A 310 22.78 -7.14 -15.88
C ALA A 310 22.76 -6.26 -14.59
N PRO A 311 23.93 -5.91 -14.02
CA PRO A 311 24.01 -5.13 -12.78
C PRO A 311 23.20 -3.83 -12.82
N GLU A 312 23.14 -3.18 -13.98
CA GLU A 312 22.39 -1.94 -14.22
C GLU A 312 20.88 -2.13 -14.05
N ASP A 313 20.35 -3.31 -14.47
CA ASP A 313 18.92 -3.64 -14.39
C ASP A 313 18.53 -4.17 -12.99
N GLN A 314 19.47 -4.73 -12.21
CA GLN A 314 19.19 -5.30 -10.89
C GLN A 314 18.68 -4.26 -9.90
N VAL A 315 19.12 -3.01 -9.99
CA VAL A 315 18.70 -1.91 -9.11
C VAL A 315 17.24 -1.54 -9.34
N THR A 316 16.76 -1.63 -10.58
CA THR A 316 15.45 -1.12 -10.98
C THR A 316 14.42 -2.22 -11.28
N ILE A 317 14.80 -3.51 -11.17
CA ILE A 317 13.93 -4.62 -11.61
C ILE A 317 12.63 -4.76 -10.80
N PHE A 318 12.59 -4.21 -9.58
CA PHE A 318 11.40 -4.14 -8.74
C PHE A 318 10.57 -2.87 -8.97
N GLU A 319 11.01 -1.95 -9.84
CA GLU A 319 10.22 -0.78 -10.24
C GLU A 319 9.09 -1.17 -11.20
N ARG A 320 8.07 -0.30 -11.29
CA ARG A 320 6.93 -0.53 -12.19
C ARG A 320 7.35 -0.44 -13.66
N PHE A 321 6.76 -1.32 -14.48
CA PHE A 321 6.94 -1.34 -15.94
C PHE A 321 8.40 -1.56 -16.38
N ARG A 322 9.28 -1.98 -15.48
CA ARG A 322 10.66 -2.33 -15.84
C ARG A 322 10.71 -3.72 -16.46
N GLN A 323 11.36 -3.79 -17.60
CA GLN A 323 11.66 -5.01 -18.31
C GLN A 323 13.17 -5.02 -18.57
N GLY A 324 13.83 -6.16 -18.30
CA GLY A 324 15.22 -6.33 -18.67
C GLY A 324 15.43 -6.23 -20.19
N ARG A 325 16.65 -6.04 -20.63
CA ARG A 325 17.02 -5.87 -22.06
C ARG A 325 16.59 -7.03 -22.97
N ASN A 326 16.40 -8.21 -22.43
CA ASN A 326 15.83 -9.35 -23.15
C ASN A 326 14.31 -9.21 -23.29
N LYS A 327 13.85 -8.78 -24.46
CA LYS A 327 12.45 -8.49 -24.84
C LYS A 327 11.50 -9.72 -24.78
N ARG A 328 11.69 -10.66 -23.85
CA ARG A 328 10.69 -11.71 -23.59
C ARG A 328 9.51 -11.10 -22.85
N SER A 329 8.38 -11.07 -23.52
CA SER A 329 7.09 -10.51 -23.12
C SER A 329 6.79 -10.61 -21.61
N GLY A 330 6.57 -9.48 -20.95
CA GLY A 330 6.08 -9.38 -19.58
C GLY A 330 5.57 -7.96 -19.31
N SER A 331 4.69 -7.79 -18.32
CA SER A 331 4.13 -6.47 -17.99
C SER A 331 5.11 -5.54 -17.26
N GLY A 332 6.19 -6.10 -16.67
CA GLY A 332 7.06 -5.35 -15.75
C GLY A 332 6.36 -4.99 -14.43
N LEU A 333 5.22 -5.60 -14.12
CA LEU A 333 4.45 -5.35 -12.91
C LEU A 333 4.55 -6.51 -11.89
N GLY A 334 4.90 -7.71 -12.34
CA GLY A 334 4.88 -8.90 -11.48
C GLY A 334 5.88 -8.83 -10.33
N LEU A 335 7.14 -8.47 -10.59
CA LEU A 335 8.16 -8.34 -9.55
C LEU A 335 7.85 -7.17 -8.60
N HIS A 336 7.35 -6.06 -9.13
CA HIS A 336 6.91 -4.93 -8.31
C HIS A 336 5.77 -5.36 -7.34
N LEU A 337 4.75 -6.06 -7.86
CA LEU A 337 3.67 -6.59 -7.03
C LEU A 337 4.19 -7.59 -5.99
N SER A 338 5.11 -8.48 -6.38
CA SER A 338 5.73 -9.43 -5.45
C SER A 338 6.45 -8.71 -4.31
N SER A 339 7.19 -7.63 -4.58
CA SER A 339 7.81 -6.80 -3.54
C SER A 339 6.78 -6.21 -2.59
N ARG A 340 5.69 -5.64 -3.11
CA ARG A 340 4.62 -5.06 -2.28
C ARG A 340 3.91 -6.09 -1.40
N ILE A 341 3.66 -7.29 -1.93
CA ILE A 341 3.07 -8.39 -1.15
C ILE A 341 4.04 -8.79 -0.02
N VAL A 342 5.31 -9.00 -0.32
CA VAL A 342 6.32 -9.38 0.69
C VAL A 342 6.48 -8.29 1.75
N GLU A 343 6.56 -7.02 1.37
CA GLU A 343 6.61 -5.89 2.28
C GLU A 343 5.37 -5.82 3.19
N ALA A 344 4.17 -6.04 2.64
CA ALA A 344 2.93 -6.09 3.42
C ALA A 344 2.93 -7.23 4.46
N HIS A 345 3.69 -8.32 4.21
CA HIS A 345 3.94 -9.41 5.15
C HIS A 345 5.13 -9.14 6.08
N GLN A 346 5.61 -7.89 6.18
CA GLN A 346 6.78 -7.49 6.99
C GLN A 346 8.07 -8.22 6.57
N GLY A 347 8.10 -8.74 5.35
CA GLY A 347 9.23 -9.46 4.77
C GLY A 347 10.14 -8.57 3.92
N LYS A 348 11.13 -9.21 3.32
CA LYS A 348 12.06 -8.61 2.36
C LYS A 348 12.23 -9.50 1.16
N ILE A 349 12.39 -8.90 -0.02
CA ILE A 349 12.76 -9.62 -1.24
C ILE A 349 14.10 -9.09 -1.74
N GLY A 350 14.99 -9.99 -2.13
CA GLY A 350 16.33 -9.68 -2.63
C GLY A 350 16.61 -10.42 -3.93
N LEU A 351 17.65 -9.96 -4.64
CA LEU A 351 18.13 -10.54 -5.88
C LEU A 351 19.64 -10.68 -5.84
N THR A 352 20.13 -11.85 -6.26
CA THR A 352 21.53 -12.08 -6.62
C THR A 352 21.55 -12.67 -8.03
N SER A 353 22.26 -12.04 -8.96
CA SER A 353 22.28 -12.48 -10.35
C SER A 353 23.62 -12.17 -11.01
N GLU A 354 24.04 -13.04 -11.90
CA GLU A 354 25.22 -12.86 -12.74
C GLU A 354 24.84 -13.16 -14.20
N LEU A 355 25.16 -12.24 -15.09
CA LEU A 355 24.81 -12.38 -16.50
C LEU A 355 25.44 -13.66 -17.09
N GLY A 356 24.62 -14.50 -17.72
CA GLY A 356 25.02 -15.80 -18.29
C GLY A 356 25.08 -16.96 -17.28
N ARG A 357 24.82 -16.72 -15.98
CA ARG A 357 24.82 -17.78 -14.94
C ARG A 357 23.48 -17.99 -14.26
N GLY A 358 22.55 -17.06 -14.46
CA GLY A 358 21.22 -17.14 -13.87
C GLY A 358 20.97 -16.15 -12.75
N SER A 359 19.84 -16.32 -12.08
CA SER A 359 19.39 -15.42 -11.01
C SER A 359 18.88 -16.20 -9.81
N THR A 360 18.97 -15.60 -8.64
CA THR A 360 18.36 -16.11 -7.41
C THR A 360 17.57 -14.99 -6.73
N PHE A 361 16.26 -15.16 -6.67
CA PHE A 361 15.37 -14.31 -5.90
C PHE A 361 15.17 -14.91 -4.53
N THR A 362 15.42 -14.14 -3.48
CA THR A 362 15.27 -14.60 -2.09
C THR A 362 14.22 -13.77 -1.37
N ILE A 363 13.21 -14.43 -0.80
CA ILE A 363 12.19 -13.87 0.06
C ILE A 363 12.53 -14.22 1.49
N GLN A 364 12.40 -13.27 2.41
CA GLN A 364 12.52 -13.45 3.85
C GLN A 364 11.21 -13.04 4.49
N LEU A 365 10.58 -13.93 5.25
CA LEU A 365 9.33 -13.67 5.98
C LEU A 365 9.53 -13.92 7.46
N PRO A 366 8.90 -13.11 8.35
CA PRO A 366 8.99 -13.37 9.79
C PRO A 366 8.31 -14.70 10.12
N LYS A 367 9.00 -15.52 10.92
CA LYS A 367 8.47 -16.79 11.43
C LYS A 367 7.38 -16.49 12.47
N LYS A 368 6.39 -17.38 12.55
CA LYS A 368 5.33 -17.29 13.55
C LYS A 368 5.85 -17.50 14.96
#